data_79186dd70f6d55c44687f79029339952
#
_entry.id   79186dd70f6d55c44687f79029339952
#
_cell.length_a   1.000
_cell.length_b   1.000
_cell.length_c   1.000
_cell.angle_alpha   90.00
_cell.angle_beta   90.00
_cell.angle_gamma   90.00
#
_symmetry.space_group_name_H-M   'P 1'
#
loop_
_entity.id
_entity.type
_entity.pdbx_description
1 polymer ?
#
loop_
_entity_poly.entity_id
_entity_poly.type
_entity_poly.pdbx_seq_one_letter_code
_entity_poly.pdbx_strand_id
1 'polypeptide(L)'
;MKALNAAEMREVDRLTTERFGVPSLKLMEAAGKHVAEAVLRAFVPDLPKKIAVLCGKGNNGGDGFVAARYLQKNVTRLCAYLFAAPEELRGDAAINFKRWQESGGQVTLIQEDAAWGAAWPEIANTDVIVDALLGTGLRGAATGQIAQAITDLNGLSRNAAAPRPALILAVDTPSGLPSDGERADGPLLRVHKTLTFTAPKIGQLISPDAAAVGLLEVRGIGSPAALIEEVGKGTLRWAEPEEFAGLPLVRAADSHKGSFGHVLLVAGSVGKSGAAVLAGRAALIAGSGLVTVAVPDGVLPAVTAGQAEYMTAPLRSTNAGTAALRNLEGQYFTEIASGKTVLAVGPGVGTQAETQEFIRTIVLQTELPVVLDADGLNAFAGKADSMRERKTKFLCVTPHPGEMARLLGLSSAKIQADRVQAAVEAARRWNAHVVLKGFHTIVAGPNGAVFVNTTGNAGLAKGGSGDVLTGILAALTAQFGTDEWLRVLALGVYLHGSAAEAATEKTDVSGLLAGEVAEAIPQARQRLVRELQRRG
;
A
#
# COMPACT_ATOMS: atom_id res chain seq x y z
N MET A 1 4.04 -7.41 -8.30
CA MET A 1 3.13 -8.23 -9.17
C MET A 1 2.18 -7.32 -9.93
N LYS A 2 1.87 -7.57 -11.21
CA LYS A 2 0.84 -6.80 -11.94
C LYS A 2 -0.53 -6.97 -11.30
N ALA A 3 -1.31 -5.88 -11.26
CA ALA A 3 -2.74 -5.94 -10.96
C ALA A 3 -3.53 -6.15 -12.25
N LEU A 4 -4.58 -6.98 -12.19
CA LEU A 4 -5.40 -7.34 -13.34
C LEU A 4 -6.83 -6.82 -13.17
N ASN A 5 -7.48 -6.45 -14.27
CA ASN A 5 -8.92 -6.24 -14.29
C ASN A 5 -9.67 -7.58 -14.39
N ALA A 6 -11.00 -7.55 -14.23
CA ALA A 6 -11.81 -8.77 -14.27
C ALA A 6 -11.74 -9.52 -15.61
N ALA A 7 -11.57 -8.82 -16.73
CA ALA A 7 -11.46 -9.44 -18.05
C ALA A 7 -10.11 -10.13 -18.23
N GLU A 8 -9.02 -9.47 -17.82
CA GLU A 8 -7.66 -10.02 -17.84
C GLU A 8 -7.55 -11.25 -16.93
N MET A 9 -8.19 -11.21 -15.76
CA MET A 9 -8.20 -12.34 -14.84
C MET A 9 -8.88 -13.57 -15.46
N ARG A 10 -10.06 -13.38 -16.08
CA ARG A 10 -10.75 -14.48 -16.80
C ARG A 10 -9.92 -15.02 -17.95
N GLU A 11 -9.16 -14.17 -18.66
CA GLU A 11 -8.28 -14.59 -19.74
C GLU A 11 -7.10 -15.41 -19.23
N VAL A 12 -6.50 -15.04 -18.09
CA VAL A 12 -5.46 -15.86 -17.44
C VAL A 12 -5.99 -17.24 -17.08
N ASP A 13 -7.18 -17.34 -16.48
CA ASP A 13 -7.78 -18.62 -16.09
C ASP A 13 -8.10 -19.48 -17.34
N ARG A 14 -8.63 -18.87 -18.41
CA ARG A 14 -8.90 -19.55 -19.69
C ARG A 14 -7.62 -20.10 -20.30
N LEU A 15 -6.59 -19.27 -20.42
CA LEU A 15 -5.29 -19.68 -20.99
C LEU A 15 -4.56 -20.72 -20.11
N THR A 16 -4.73 -20.65 -18.79
CA THR A 16 -4.22 -21.67 -17.87
C THR A 16 -4.82 -23.04 -18.20
N THR A 17 -6.12 -23.08 -18.46
CA THR A 17 -6.78 -24.33 -18.85
C THR A 17 -6.41 -24.77 -20.27
N GLU A 18 -6.47 -23.87 -21.26
CA GLU A 18 -6.29 -24.23 -22.68
C GLU A 18 -4.85 -24.50 -23.06
N ARG A 19 -3.89 -23.70 -22.59
CA ARG A 19 -2.47 -23.83 -22.97
C ARG A 19 -1.67 -24.74 -22.04
N PHE A 20 -2.03 -24.77 -20.74
CA PHE A 20 -1.26 -25.50 -19.74
C PHE A 20 -1.98 -26.76 -19.23
N GLY A 21 -3.20 -27.02 -19.71
CA GLY A 21 -3.94 -28.24 -19.39
C GLY A 21 -4.38 -28.36 -17.92
N VAL A 22 -4.44 -27.25 -17.18
CA VAL A 22 -4.90 -27.23 -15.79
C VAL A 22 -6.42 -27.05 -15.77
N PRO A 23 -7.22 -28.09 -15.43
CA PRO A 23 -8.66 -27.97 -15.40
C PRO A 23 -9.14 -26.91 -14.40
N SER A 24 -10.19 -26.14 -14.74
CA SER A 24 -10.78 -25.12 -13.87
C SER A 24 -11.17 -25.68 -12.49
N LEU A 25 -11.66 -26.93 -12.46
CA LEU A 25 -11.97 -27.61 -11.20
C LEU A 25 -10.75 -27.79 -10.28
N LYS A 26 -9.52 -27.93 -10.82
CA LYS A 26 -8.28 -27.95 -10.03
C LYS A 26 -7.91 -26.57 -9.50
N LEU A 27 -8.14 -25.51 -10.29
CA LEU A 27 -7.93 -24.14 -9.84
C LEU A 27 -8.85 -23.81 -8.66
N MET A 28 -10.13 -24.15 -8.77
CA MET A 28 -11.14 -23.98 -7.70
C MET A 28 -10.79 -24.83 -6.46
N GLU A 29 -10.32 -26.06 -6.63
CA GLU A 29 -9.87 -26.90 -5.51
C GLU A 29 -8.69 -26.26 -4.76
N ALA A 30 -7.71 -25.70 -5.48
CA ALA A 30 -6.58 -25.00 -4.88
C ALA A 30 -7.03 -23.71 -4.16
N ALA A 31 -7.93 -22.94 -4.77
CA ALA A 31 -8.48 -21.71 -4.20
C ALA A 31 -9.16 -21.98 -2.83
N GLY A 32 -10.13 -22.88 -2.80
CA GLY A 32 -10.83 -23.21 -1.56
C GLY A 32 -9.94 -23.84 -0.49
N LYS A 33 -8.93 -24.63 -0.88
CA LYS A 33 -7.92 -25.15 0.04
C LYS A 33 -7.13 -24.02 0.70
N HIS A 34 -6.68 -23.03 -0.07
CA HIS A 34 -5.97 -21.87 0.48
C HIS A 34 -6.85 -21.03 1.40
N VAL A 35 -8.15 -20.91 1.11
CA VAL A 35 -9.10 -20.26 2.04
C VAL A 35 -9.16 -21.00 3.37
N ALA A 36 -9.31 -22.32 3.34
CA ALA A 36 -9.32 -23.13 4.56
C ALA A 36 -8.01 -22.98 5.38
N GLU A 37 -6.87 -23.04 4.71
CA GLU A 37 -5.56 -22.84 5.35
C GLU A 37 -5.43 -21.43 5.96
N ALA A 38 -5.95 -20.40 5.29
CA ALA A 38 -5.90 -19.02 5.79
C ALA A 38 -6.78 -18.85 7.04
N VAL A 39 -7.96 -19.47 7.07
CA VAL A 39 -8.84 -19.51 8.24
C VAL A 39 -8.14 -20.19 9.42
N LEU A 40 -7.61 -21.38 9.21
CA LEU A 40 -6.96 -22.15 10.30
C LEU A 40 -5.73 -21.43 10.85
N ARG A 41 -4.91 -20.82 9.98
CA ARG A 41 -3.72 -20.05 10.42
C ARG A 41 -4.07 -18.83 11.29
N ALA A 42 -5.22 -18.21 11.06
CA ALA A 42 -5.64 -17.04 11.84
C ALA A 42 -5.98 -17.38 13.31
N PHE A 43 -6.15 -18.66 13.63
CA PHE A 43 -6.56 -19.15 14.95
C PHE A 43 -5.54 -20.04 15.66
N VAL A 44 -4.30 -20.12 15.19
CA VAL A 44 -3.24 -20.87 15.89
C VAL A 44 -2.86 -20.14 17.20
N PRO A 45 -2.76 -20.86 18.35
CA PRO A 45 -2.89 -22.32 18.52
C PRO A 45 -4.35 -22.83 18.67
N ASP A 46 -5.32 -21.98 18.95
CA ASP A 46 -6.71 -22.37 19.20
C ASP A 46 -7.51 -22.37 17.88
N LEU A 47 -7.98 -23.53 17.43
CA LEU A 47 -8.80 -23.62 16.22
C LEU A 47 -10.19 -23.00 16.41
N PRO A 48 -10.80 -22.41 15.36
CA PRO A 48 -12.15 -21.89 15.42
C PRO A 48 -13.13 -23.03 15.67
N LYS A 49 -14.16 -22.79 16.49
CA LYS A 49 -15.16 -23.81 16.84
C LYS A 49 -16.37 -23.78 15.90
N LYS A 50 -16.74 -22.57 15.45
CA LYS A 50 -17.94 -22.34 14.65
C LYS A 50 -17.59 -21.50 13.42
N ILE A 51 -17.96 -21.99 12.24
CA ILE A 51 -17.72 -21.31 10.97
C ILE A 51 -19.00 -21.24 10.16
N ALA A 52 -19.31 -20.05 9.61
CA ALA A 52 -20.32 -19.85 8.58
C ALA A 52 -19.62 -19.59 7.23
N VAL A 53 -20.01 -20.33 6.19
CA VAL A 53 -19.54 -20.11 4.82
C VAL A 53 -20.72 -19.63 3.99
N LEU A 54 -20.68 -18.38 3.54
CA LEU A 54 -21.76 -17.75 2.77
C LEU A 54 -21.47 -17.90 1.28
N CYS A 55 -22.22 -18.73 0.58
CA CYS A 55 -21.98 -19.09 -0.81
C CYS A 55 -22.99 -18.47 -1.76
N GLY A 56 -22.52 -17.77 -2.80
CA GLY A 56 -23.35 -17.40 -3.95
C GLY A 56 -23.44 -18.53 -4.99
N LYS A 57 -24.16 -18.29 -6.09
CA LYS A 57 -24.37 -19.29 -7.16
C LYS A 57 -23.20 -19.44 -8.14
N GLY A 58 -22.22 -18.51 -8.11
CA GLY A 58 -21.10 -18.48 -9.05
C GLY A 58 -19.87 -19.24 -8.56
N ASN A 59 -18.75 -19.07 -9.28
CA ASN A 59 -17.47 -19.73 -8.96
C ASN A 59 -16.98 -19.39 -7.55
N ASN A 60 -17.19 -18.15 -7.09
CA ASN A 60 -16.82 -17.75 -5.73
C ASN A 60 -17.52 -18.62 -4.67
N GLY A 61 -18.82 -18.89 -4.84
CA GLY A 61 -19.55 -19.86 -4.01
C GLY A 61 -18.99 -21.29 -4.12
N GLY A 62 -18.52 -21.68 -5.32
CA GLY A 62 -17.81 -22.93 -5.55
C GLY A 62 -16.55 -23.05 -4.71
N ASP A 63 -15.71 -22.00 -4.69
CA ASP A 63 -14.52 -21.90 -3.82
C ASP A 63 -14.91 -22.01 -2.33
N GLY A 64 -16.07 -21.39 -1.95
CA GLY A 64 -16.64 -21.50 -0.61
C GLY A 64 -17.00 -22.94 -0.23
N PHE A 65 -17.63 -23.73 -1.10
CA PHE A 65 -17.92 -25.14 -0.84
C PHE A 65 -16.66 -26.00 -0.73
N VAL A 66 -15.63 -25.72 -1.53
CA VAL A 66 -14.33 -26.38 -1.39
C VAL A 66 -13.72 -26.03 -0.02
N ALA A 67 -13.71 -24.76 0.36
CA ALA A 67 -13.19 -24.33 1.67
C ALA A 67 -13.96 -25.02 2.82
N ALA A 68 -15.28 -25.08 2.76
CA ALA A 68 -16.11 -25.76 3.74
C ALA A 68 -15.71 -27.23 3.90
N ARG A 69 -15.47 -27.94 2.81
CA ARG A 69 -15.07 -29.37 2.81
C ARG A 69 -13.70 -29.58 3.46
N TYR A 70 -12.73 -28.66 3.26
CA TYR A 70 -11.43 -28.74 3.93
C TYR A 70 -11.49 -28.34 5.41
N LEU A 71 -12.35 -27.40 5.78
CA LEU A 71 -12.51 -26.92 7.16
C LEU A 71 -13.27 -27.92 8.04
N GLN A 72 -14.21 -28.69 7.48
CA GLN A 72 -15.11 -29.59 8.21
C GLN A 72 -14.39 -30.52 9.19
N LYS A 73 -13.18 -30.98 8.84
CA LYS A 73 -12.38 -31.91 9.65
C LYS A 73 -11.73 -31.26 10.88
N ASN A 74 -11.67 -29.94 10.92
CA ASN A 74 -10.88 -29.20 11.91
C ASN A 74 -11.75 -28.34 12.85
N VAL A 75 -13.09 -28.34 12.69
CA VAL A 75 -13.97 -27.45 13.43
C VAL A 75 -15.15 -28.20 14.02
N THR A 76 -15.70 -27.69 15.12
CA THR A 76 -16.80 -28.36 15.84
C THR A 76 -18.13 -28.20 15.11
N ARG A 77 -18.38 -27.04 14.51
CA ARG A 77 -19.62 -26.73 13.77
C ARG A 77 -19.30 -25.89 12.55
N LEU A 78 -19.77 -26.35 11.40
CA LEU A 78 -19.67 -25.63 10.14
C LEU A 78 -20.98 -25.79 9.36
N CYS A 79 -21.51 -24.66 8.88
CA CYS A 79 -22.65 -24.63 7.97
C CYS A 79 -22.33 -23.77 6.75
N ALA A 80 -22.69 -24.26 5.57
CA ALA A 80 -22.71 -23.48 4.34
C ALA A 80 -24.12 -22.89 4.14
N TYR A 81 -24.19 -21.61 3.84
CA TYR A 81 -25.44 -20.87 3.54
C TYR A 81 -25.45 -20.52 2.07
N LEU A 82 -26.35 -21.11 1.30
CA LEU A 82 -26.45 -20.91 -0.14
C LEU A 82 -27.52 -19.84 -0.47
N PHE A 83 -27.08 -18.74 -1.07
CA PHE A 83 -27.93 -17.61 -1.50
C PHE A 83 -28.41 -17.78 -2.94
N ALA A 84 -28.91 -18.96 -3.25
CA ALA A 84 -29.51 -19.31 -4.54
C ALA A 84 -30.33 -20.63 -4.40
N ALA A 85 -31.12 -20.95 -5.42
CA ALA A 85 -31.63 -22.32 -5.55
C ALA A 85 -30.49 -23.25 -6.02
N PRO A 86 -30.40 -24.49 -5.51
CA PRO A 86 -29.38 -25.46 -5.93
C PRO A 86 -29.32 -25.66 -7.44
N GLU A 87 -30.49 -25.58 -8.11
CA GLU A 87 -30.67 -25.75 -9.55
C GLU A 87 -30.08 -24.57 -10.37
N GLU A 88 -29.76 -23.45 -9.72
CA GLU A 88 -29.12 -22.30 -10.36
C GLU A 88 -27.59 -22.46 -10.45
N LEU A 89 -27.01 -23.35 -9.67
CA LEU A 89 -25.55 -23.58 -9.74
C LEU A 89 -25.17 -24.22 -11.09
N ARG A 90 -24.02 -23.82 -11.63
CA ARG A 90 -23.51 -24.32 -12.91
C ARG A 90 -22.03 -24.68 -12.80
N GLY A 91 -21.56 -25.54 -13.73
CA GLY A 91 -20.14 -25.87 -13.88
C GLY A 91 -19.50 -26.38 -12.59
N ASP A 92 -18.31 -25.86 -12.29
CA ASP A 92 -17.49 -26.27 -11.14
C ASP A 92 -18.15 -25.98 -9.79
N ALA A 93 -18.97 -24.91 -9.70
CA ALA A 93 -19.70 -24.59 -8.49
C ALA A 93 -20.74 -25.68 -8.16
N ALA A 94 -21.49 -26.17 -9.15
CA ALA A 94 -22.45 -27.26 -8.97
C ALA A 94 -21.76 -28.57 -8.56
N ILE A 95 -20.60 -28.87 -9.16
CA ILE A 95 -19.81 -30.07 -8.82
C ILE A 95 -19.36 -29.99 -7.35
N ASN A 96 -18.85 -28.86 -6.91
CA ASN A 96 -18.35 -28.71 -5.54
C ASN A 96 -19.46 -28.60 -4.50
N PHE A 97 -20.62 -28.06 -4.84
CA PHE A 97 -21.81 -28.13 -4.02
C PHE A 97 -22.21 -29.60 -3.77
N LYS A 98 -22.29 -30.42 -4.83
CA LYS A 98 -22.60 -31.86 -4.72
C LYS A 98 -21.55 -32.59 -3.86
N ARG A 99 -20.25 -32.34 -4.07
CA ARG A 99 -19.17 -32.92 -3.26
C ARG A 99 -19.28 -32.53 -1.78
N TRP A 100 -19.72 -31.30 -1.49
CA TRP A 100 -19.97 -30.84 -0.14
C TRP A 100 -21.11 -31.64 0.51
N GLN A 101 -22.22 -31.83 -0.19
CA GLN A 101 -23.34 -32.67 0.28
C GLN A 101 -22.94 -34.13 0.49
N GLU A 102 -22.21 -34.72 -0.45
CA GLU A 102 -21.68 -36.09 -0.37
C GLU A 102 -20.72 -36.29 0.81
N SER A 103 -20.01 -35.26 1.24
CA SER A 103 -19.17 -35.30 2.45
C SER A 103 -19.97 -35.19 3.75
N GLY A 104 -21.29 -35.15 3.71
CA GLY A 104 -22.15 -34.97 4.88
C GLY A 104 -22.26 -33.51 5.34
N GLY A 105 -21.88 -32.55 4.49
CA GLY A 105 -21.90 -31.13 4.80
C GLY A 105 -23.32 -30.56 4.92
N GLN A 106 -23.55 -29.72 5.92
CA GLN A 106 -24.84 -29.07 6.14
C GLN A 106 -24.96 -27.83 5.25
N VAL A 107 -26.15 -27.66 4.66
CA VAL A 107 -26.50 -26.50 3.83
C VAL A 107 -27.83 -25.91 4.29
N THR A 108 -27.83 -24.58 4.49
CA THR A 108 -29.05 -23.80 4.71
C THR A 108 -29.29 -22.92 3.47
N LEU A 109 -30.48 -23.00 2.88
CA LEU A 109 -30.85 -22.19 1.71
C LEU A 109 -31.36 -20.82 2.16
N ILE A 110 -30.81 -19.75 1.61
CA ILE A 110 -31.22 -18.37 1.87
C ILE A 110 -31.82 -17.80 0.58
N GLN A 111 -33.12 -17.99 0.38
CA GLN A 111 -33.84 -17.55 -0.82
C GLN A 111 -34.81 -16.41 -0.53
N GLU A 112 -35.15 -16.19 0.73
CA GLU A 112 -36.10 -15.16 1.19
C GLU A 112 -35.65 -14.57 2.53
N ASP A 113 -36.18 -13.40 2.88
CA ASP A 113 -35.82 -12.66 4.09
C ASP A 113 -36.07 -13.45 5.38
N ALA A 114 -37.15 -14.27 5.39
CA ALA A 114 -37.45 -15.10 6.54
C ALA A 114 -36.37 -16.17 6.81
N ALA A 115 -35.83 -16.77 5.74
CA ALA A 115 -34.75 -17.75 5.85
C ALA A 115 -33.44 -17.08 6.37
N TRP A 116 -33.13 -15.87 5.89
CA TRP A 116 -32.01 -15.09 6.41
C TRP A 116 -32.20 -14.74 7.89
N GLY A 117 -33.37 -14.20 8.27
CA GLY A 117 -33.69 -13.85 9.65
C GLY A 117 -33.59 -15.05 10.61
N ALA A 118 -33.99 -16.25 10.18
CA ALA A 118 -33.88 -17.48 10.96
C ALA A 118 -32.39 -17.94 11.10
N ALA A 119 -31.57 -17.76 10.07
CA ALA A 119 -30.16 -18.15 10.08
C ALA A 119 -29.25 -17.14 10.81
N TRP A 120 -29.61 -15.85 10.83
CA TRP A 120 -28.80 -14.76 11.32
C TRP A 120 -28.25 -14.94 12.76
N PRO A 121 -29.06 -15.36 13.78
CA PRO A 121 -28.56 -15.54 15.14
C PRO A 121 -27.42 -16.55 15.25
N GLU A 122 -27.43 -17.57 14.39
CA GLU A 122 -26.35 -18.56 14.33
C GLU A 122 -25.11 -18.00 13.67
N ILE A 123 -25.25 -17.33 12.52
CA ILE A 123 -24.16 -16.70 11.76
C ILE A 123 -23.48 -15.64 12.61
N ALA A 124 -24.25 -14.78 13.27
CA ALA A 124 -23.72 -13.72 14.14
C ALA A 124 -22.93 -14.24 15.35
N ASN A 125 -23.11 -15.52 15.73
CA ASN A 125 -22.43 -16.16 16.86
C ASN A 125 -21.35 -17.16 16.39
N THR A 126 -20.76 -16.95 15.21
CA THR A 126 -19.64 -17.76 14.71
C THR A 126 -18.29 -17.09 15.03
N ASP A 127 -17.22 -17.87 15.06
CA ASP A 127 -15.85 -17.36 15.20
C ASP A 127 -15.34 -16.80 13.87
N VAL A 128 -15.79 -17.40 12.75
CA VAL A 128 -15.38 -17.03 11.39
C VAL A 128 -16.57 -17.00 10.45
N ILE A 129 -16.63 -15.99 9.62
CA ILE A 129 -17.51 -15.88 8.47
C ILE A 129 -16.66 -15.83 7.21
N VAL A 130 -16.87 -16.79 6.31
CA VAL A 130 -16.25 -16.83 5.00
C VAL A 130 -17.22 -16.23 3.99
N ASP A 131 -16.87 -15.08 3.42
CA ASP A 131 -17.63 -14.42 2.36
C ASP A 131 -17.23 -14.99 1.01
N ALA A 132 -18.09 -15.82 0.47
CA ALA A 132 -18.03 -16.39 -0.88
C ALA A 132 -19.31 -16.09 -1.68
N LEU A 133 -19.97 -14.94 -1.39
CA LEU A 133 -21.23 -14.55 -2.02
C LEU A 133 -21.01 -14.07 -3.46
N LEU A 134 -20.21 -13.02 -3.64
CA LEU A 134 -19.95 -12.37 -4.92
C LEU A 134 -18.44 -12.27 -5.16
N GLY A 135 -18.01 -12.52 -6.38
CA GLY A 135 -16.61 -12.39 -6.81
C GLY A 135 -16.47 -11.40 -7.97
N THR A 136 -15.43 -11.55 -8.79
CA THR A 136 -15.09 -10.70 -9.94
C THR A 136 -16.17 -10.62 -11.04
N GLY A 137 -17.21 -11.44 -10.95
CA GLY A 137 -18.34 -11.42 -11.88
C GLY A 137 -19.44 -10.42 -11.57
N LEU A 138 -19.32 -9.64 -10.49
CA LEU A 138 -20.33 -8.66 -10.09
C LEU A 138 -20.49 -7.57 -11.16
N ARG A 139 -21.76 -7.29 -11.52
CA ARG A 139 -22.16 -6.18 -12.39
C ARG A 139 -23.21 -5.35 -11.67
N GLY A 140 -22.89 -4.08 -11.39
CA GLY A 140 -23.76 -3.18 -10.63
C GLY A 140 -23.78 -3.49 -9.13
N ALA A 141 -24.84 -3.06 -8.44
CA ALA A 141 -24.99 -3.21 -7.00
C ALA A 141 -25.38 -4.63 -6.58
N ALA A 142 -24.96 -5.05 -5.39
CA ALA A 142 -25.54 -6.21 -4.72
C ALA A 142 -27.00 -5.90 -4.37
N THR A 143 -27.91 -6.89 -4.56
CA THR A 143 -29.35 -6.74 -4.36
C THR A 143 -29.94 -7.89 -3.54
N GLY A 144 -31.23 -7.77 -3.12
CA GLY A 144 -31.95 -8.82 -2.41
C GLY A 144 -31.27 -9.27 -1.12
N GLN A 145 -31.34 -10.57 -0.84
CA GLN A 145 -30.81 -11.19 0.38
C GLN A 145 -29.30 -10.99 0.54
N ILE A 146 -28.55 -10.90 -0.57
CA ILE A 146 -27.10 -10.63 -0.51
C ILE A 146 -26.85 -9.21 -0.01
N ALA A 147 -27.62 -8.22 -0.47
CA ALA A 147 -27.49 -6.84 0.02
C ALA A 147 -27.84 -6.72 1.51
N GLN A 148 -28.89 -7.41 1.96
CA GLN A 148 -29.26 -7.48 3.37
C GLN A 148 -28.16 -8.13 4.20
N ALA A 149 -27.64 -9.29 3.75
CA ALA A 149 -26.55 -9.98 4.43
C ALA A 149 -25.31 -9.09 4.58
N ILE A 150 -24.89 -8.38 3.53
CA ILE A 150 -23.76 -7.44 3.58
C ILE A 150 -24.02 -6.34 4.63
N THR A 151 -25.24 -5.82 4.69
CA THR A 151 -25.61 -4.77 5.65
C THR A 151 -25.51 -5.26 7.09
N ASP A 152 -26.06 -6.43 7.40
CA ASP A 152 -26.06 -7.01 8.73
C ASP A 152 -24.65 -7.43 9.18
N LEU A 153 -23.85 -8.02 8.28
CA LEU A 153 -22.46 -8.38 8.53
C LEU A 153 -21.59 -7.15 8.84
N ASN A 154 -21.79 -6.04 8.14
CA ASN A 154 -21.13 -4.77 8.45
C ASN A 154 -21.53 -4.23 9.83
N GLY A 155 -22.70 -4.58 10.32
CA GLY A 155 -23.14 -4.28 11.69
C GLY A 155 -22.32 -5.03 12.75
N LEU A 156 -21.95 -6.29 12.50
CA LEU A 156 -21.09 -7.07 13.41
C LEU A 156 -19.72 -6.47 13.58
N SER A 157 -19.08 -6.06 12.49
CA SER A 157 -17.72 -5.51 12.51
C SER A 157 -17.62 -4.16 13.23
N ARG A 158 -18.75 -3.45 13.40
CA ARG A 158 -18.83 -2.16 14.12
C ARG A 158 -19.06 -2.32 15.63
N ASN A 159 -19.42 -3.52 16.08
CA ASN A 159 -19.69 -3.74 17.49
C ASN A 159 -18.40 -4.08 18.26
N ALA A 160 -17.59 -3.06 18.52
CA ALA A 160 -16.36 -3.18 19.32
C ALA A 160 -16.59 -3.68 20.77
N ALA A 161 -17.86 -3.74 21.22
CA ALA A 161 -18.23 -4.24 22.56
C ALA A 161 -18.45 -5.77 22.57
N ALA A 162 -18.43 -6.43 21.42
CA ALA A 162 -18.50 -7.90 21.37
C ALA A 162 -17.23 -8.51 21.97
N PRO A 163 -17.30 -9.46 22.88
CA PRO A 163 -16.12 -10.04 23.53
C PRO A 163 -15.16 -10.73 22.55
N ARG A 164 -15.62 -11.16 21.39
CA ARG A 164 -14.86 -11.65 20.23
C ARG A 164 -15.68 -11.39 18.97
N PRO A 165 -15.35 -10.35 18.19
CA PRO A 165 -15.99 -10.17 16.89
C PRO A 165 -15.59 -11.32 15.95
N ALA A 166 -16.53 -11.82 15.15
CA ALA A 166 -16.25 -12.83 14.13
C ALA A 166 -15.19 -12.31 13.16
N LEU A 167 -14.21 -13.15 12.81
CA LEU A 167 -13.29 -12.87 11.71
C LEU A 167 -14.06 -13.00 10.39
N ILE A 168 -14.16 -11.94 9.62
CA ILE A 168 -14.73 -11.98 8.25
C ILE A 168 -13.59 -12.08 7.25
N LEU A 169 -13.57 -13.16 6.45
CA LEU A 169 -12.59 -13.40 5.39
C LEU A 169 -13.32 -13.48 4.05
N ALA A 170 -12.93 -12.64 3.10
CA ALA A 170 -13.46 -12.70 1.75
C ALA A 170 -12.66 -13.66 0.86
N VAL A 171 -13.38 -14.43 0.08
CA VAL A 171 -12.88 -15.28 -1.00
C VAL A 171 -12.80 -14.43 -2.27
N ASP A 172 -11.64 -14.36 -2.84
CA ASP A 172 -11.28 -13.60 -4.04
C ASP A 172 -11.45 -12.08 -3.89
N THR A 173 -12.65 -11.57 -3.65
CA THR A 173 -12.92 -10.14 -3.45
C THR A 173 -14.06 -9.94 -2.45
N PRO A 174 -14.06 -8.89 -1.61
CA PRO A 174 -15.19 -8.60 -0.73
C PRO A 174 -16.47 -8.43 -1.55
N SER A 175 -17.56 -9.06 -1.09
CA SER A 175 -18.84 -8.99 -1.81
C SER A 175 -19.33 -7.55 -1.93
N GLY A 176 -19.55 -7.11 -3.16
CA GLY A 176 -19.95 -5.74 -3.50
C GLY A 176 -18.81 -4.84 -3.99
N LEU A 177 -17.53 -5.26 -3.93
CA LEU A 177 -16.41 -4.47 -4.44
C LEU A 177 -16.25 -4.66 -5.96
N PRO A 178 -16.32 -3.58 -6.77
CA PRO A 178 -15.98 -3.66 -8.19
C PRO A 178 -14.50 -4.02 -8.40
N SER A 179 -14.24 -4.96 -9.31
CA SER A 179 -12.89 -5.48 -9.55
C SER A 179 -11.98 -4.53 -10.32
N ASP A 180 -12.54 -3.61 -11.10
CA ASP A 180 -11.81 -2.78 -12.07
C ASP A 180 -11.46 -1.37 -11.55
N GLY A 181 -11.81 -1.08 -10.29
CA GLY A 181 -11.33 0.11 -9.57
C GLY A 181 -12.37 1.20 -9.34
N GLU A 182 -13.60 1.01 -9.84
CA GLU A 182 -14.69 1.95 -9.62
C GLU A 182 -15.13 1.96 -8.14
N ARG A 183 -15.91 2.96 -7.78
CA ARG A 183 -16.64 3.00 -6.51
C ARG A 183 -17.79 1.99 -6.53
N ALA A 184 -18.06 1.39 -5.40
CA ALA A 184 -19.22 0.51 -5.23
C ALA A 184 -20.53 1.31 -5.36
N ASP A 185 -21.46 0.81 -6.19
CA ASP A 185 -22.78 1.45 -6.40
C ASP A 185 -23.81 1.07 -5.33
N GLY A 186 -23.49 0.10 -4.46
CA GLY A 186 -24.41 -0.44 -3.47
C GLY A 186 -23.71 -0.96 -2.22
N PRO A 187 -24.38 -1.85 -1.45
CA PRO A 187 -23.81 -2.45 -0.25
C PRO A 187 -22.50 -3.18 -0.56
N LEU A 188 -21.48 -2.86 0.22
CA LEU A 188 -20.13 -3.41 0.14
C LEU A 188 -19.74 -3.99 1.49
N LEU A 189 -19.34 -5.25 1.52
CA LEU A 189 -18.86 -5.91 2.73
C LEU A 189 -17.45 -5.44 3.08
N ARG A 190 -17.27 -5.03 4.34
CA ARG A 190 -15.97 -4.72 4.93
C ARG A 190 -15.44 -5.94 5.65
N VAL A 191 -14.30 -6.44 5.21
CA VAL A 191 -13.71 -7.66 5.75
C VAL A 191 -12.41 -7.40 6.49
N HIS A 192 -12.01 -8.33 7.34
CA HIS A 192 -10.71 -8.28 8.03
C HIS A 192 -9.58 -8.70 7.11
N LYS A 193 -9.88 -9.64 6.20
CA LYS A 193 -8.90 -10.19 5.26
C LYS A 193 -9.57 -10.60 3.96
N THR A 194 -8.88 -10.34 2.86
CA THR A 194 -9.23 -10.87 1.53
C THR A 194 -8.13 -11.81 1.07
N LEU A 195 -8.51 -13.03 0.71
CA LEU A 195 -7.65 -13.98 0.05
C LEU A 195 -8.01 -14.03 -1.43
N THR A 196 -7.19 -13.43 -2.26
CA THR A 196 -7.36 -13.40 -3.72
C THR A 196 -6.40 -14.35 -4.42
N PHE A 197 -6.71 -14.71 -5.66
CA PHE A 197 -6.00 -15.76 -6.37
C PHE A 197 -5.30 -15.24 -7.61
N THR A 198 -4.15 -15.85 -7.93
CA THR A 198 -3.31 -15.61 -9.11
C THR A 198 -2.70 -14.21 -9.12
N ALA A 199 -3.49 -13.15 -9.10
CA ALA A 199 -3.04 -11.76 -9.07
C ALA A 199 -4.05 -10.87 -8.30
N PRO A 200 -3.60 -9.72 -7.75
CA PRO A 200 -4.51 -8.75 -7.17
C PRO A 200 -5.38 -8.13 -8.28
N LYS A 201 -6.64 -7.84 -7.94
CA LYS A 201 -7.53 -7.09 -8.83
C LYS A 201 -7.30 -5.60 -8.65
N ILE A 202 -7.46 -4.84 -9.72
CA ILE A 202 -7.27 -3.38 -9.71
C ILE A 202 -8.11 -2.73 -8.59
N GLY A 203 -9.37 -3.13 -8.44
CA GLY A 203 -10.28 -2.59 -7.42
C GLY A 203 -9.82 -2.81 -5.99
N GLN A 204 -9.10 -3.90 -5.71
CA GLN A 204 -8.55 -4.19 -4.39
C GLN A 204 -7.44 -3.21 -3.98
N LEU A 205 -6.77 -2.60 -4.94
CA LEU A 205 -5.63 -1.72 -4.73
C LEU A 205 -5.99 -0.23 -4.78
N ILE A 206 -6.83 0.17 -5.75
CA ILE A 206 -7.03 1.59 -6.10
C ILE A 206 -8.47 2.08 -6.02
N SER A 207 -9.48 1.21 -5.85
CA SER A 207 -10.85 1.68 -5.64
C SER A 207 -10.91 2.68 -4.47
N PRO A 208 -11.75 3.73 -4.55
CA PRO A 208 -12.06 4.57 -3.39
C PRO A 208 -12.54 3.78 -2.17
N ASP A 209 -13.05 2.58 -2.39
CA ASP A 209 -13.58 1.68 -1.38
C ASP A 209 -12.62 0.52 -1.01
N ALA A 210 -11.38 0.55 -1.49
CA ALA A 210 -10.37 -0.50 -1.24
C ALA A 210 -10.09 -0.76 0.26
N ALA A 211 -10.43 0.18 1.15
CA ALA A 211 -10.37 -0.07 2.59
C ALA A 211 -11.30 -1.21 3.08
N ALA A 212 -12.26 -1.65 2.25
CA ALA A 212 -13.12 -2.78 2.55
C ALA A 212 -12.39 -4.14 2.44
N VAL A 213 -11.27 -4.18 1.74
CA VAL A 213 -10.46 -5.39 1.46
C VAL A 213 -9.79 -5.96 2.72
N GLY A 214 -9.54 -5.10 3.73
CA GLY A 214 -8.73 -5.48 4.87
C GLY A 214 -7.30 -5.88 4.47
N LEU A 215 -6.74 -6.89 5.12
CA LEU A 215 -5.43 -7.44 4.76
C LEU A 215 -5.53 -8.25 3.46
N LEU A 216 -4.91 -7.76 2.38
CA LEU A 216 -4.88 -8.47 1.10
C LEU A 216 -3.78 -9.54 1.10
N GLU A 217 -4.14 -10.76 0.75
CA GLU A 217 -3.21 -11.87 0.53
C GLU A 217 -3.48 -12.50 -0.84
N VAL A 218 -2.44 -12.64 -1.68
CA VAL A 218 -2.52 -13.30 -2.99
C VAL A 218 -1.97 -14.71 -2.89
N ARG A 219 -2.69 -15.69 -3.46
CA ARG A 219 -2.27 -17.09 -3.54
C ARG A 219 -2.28 -17.60 -4.98
N GLY A 220 -1.17 -18.22 -5.37
CA GLY A 220 -1.12 -18.94 -6.64
C GLY A 220 -1.99 -20.20 -6.59
N ILE A 221 -2.81 -20.41 -7.60
CA ILE A 221 -3.72 -21.58 -7.70
C ILE A 221 -3.38 -22.52 -8.85
N GLY A 222 -2.28 -22.24 -9.55
CA GLY A 222 -1.78 -23.07 -10.66
C GLY A 222 -1.60 -22.33 -11.99
N SER A 223 -1.99 -21.06 -12.06
CA SER A 223 -1.74 -20.21 -13.24
C SER A 223 -0.25 -19.81 -13.27
N PRO A 224 0.46 -19.98 -14.40
CA PRO A 224 1.85 -19.56 -14.53
C PRO A 224 2.01 -18.05 -14.40
N ALA A 225 3.02 -17.59 -13.64
CA ALA A 225 3.30 -16.16 -13.46
C ALA A 225 3.56 -15.42 -14.79
N ALA A 226 4.13 -16.10 -15.79
CA ALA A 226 4.35 -15.54 -17.13
C ALA A 226 3.03 -15.09 -17.81
N LEU A 227 1.91 -15.78 -17.55
CA LEU A 227 0.61 -15.39 -18.10
C LEU A 227 0.12 -14.05 -17.55
N ILE A 228 0.43 -13.75 -16.28
CA ILE A 228 0.06 -12.47 -15.67
C ILE A 228 0.75 -11.31 -16.41
N GLU A 229 2.03 -11.49 -16.74
CA GLU A 229 2.80 -10.48 -17.48
C GLU A 229 2.38 -10.40 -18.96
N GLU A 230 2.00 -11.53 -19.59
CA GLU A 230 1.53 -11.59 -20.97
C GLU A 230 0.15 -10.94 -21.15
N VAL A 231 -0.80 -11.28 -20.28
CA VAL A 231 -2.21 -10.86 -20.39
C VAL A 231 -2.44 -9.47 -19.84
N GLY A 232 -1.80 -9.11 -18.73
CA GLY A 232 -1.96 -7.81 -18.10
C GLY A 232 -1.41 -6.70 -18.98
N LYS A 233 -2.32 -5.85 -19.52
CA LYS A 233 -1.96 -4.72 -20.39
C LYS A 233 -1.64 -3.45 -19.61
N GLY A 234 -2.12 -3.37 -18.36
CA GLY A 234 -1.92 -2.23 -17.48
C GLY A 234 -0.47 -2.10 -16.99
N THR A 235 -0.13 -0.89 -16.54
CA THR A 235 1.18 -0.57 -15.94
C THR A 235 1.13 -0.54 -14.41
N LEU A 236 -0.01 -0.89 -13.81
CA LEU A 236 -0.22 -0.92 -12.38
C LEU A 236 0.38 -2.19 -11.77
N ARG A 237 1.26 -2.01 -10.80
CA ARG A 237 1.89 -3.11 -10.05
C ARG A 237 1.64 -2.94 -8.55
N TRP A 238 1.39 -4.03 -7.87
CA TRP A 238 1.37 -4.09 -6.41
C TRP A 238 2.80 -4.17 -5.89
N ALA A 239 3.18 -3.26 -4.98
CA ALA A 239 4.49 -3.22 -4.36
C ALA A 239 4.58 -4.28 -3.26
N GLU A 240 4.94 -5.50 -3.63
CA GLU A 240 5.17 -6.64 -2.75
C GLU A 240 6.66 -7.03 -2.72
N PRO A 241 7.11 -7.87 -1.78
CA PRO A 241 8.52 -8.22 -1.61
C PRO A 241 9.22 -8.64 -2.90
N GLU A 242 8.59 -9.44 -3.75
CA GLU A 242 9.18 -9.94 -5.00
C GLU A 242 9.57 -8.83 -5.98
N GLU A 243 8.87 -7.71 -5.95
CA GLU A 243 9.22 -6.55 -6.80
C GLU A 243 10.57 -5.94 -6.43
N PHE A 244 11.08 -6.24 -5.25
CA PHE A 244 12.38 -5.75 -4.75
C PHE A 244 13.49 -6.79 -4.84
N ALA A 245 13.22 -7.98 -5.40
CA ALA A 245 14.22 -9.01 -5.64
C ALA A 245 15.33 -8.48 -6.57
N GLY A 246 16.59 -8.79 -6.26
CA GLY A 246 17.76 -8.31 -7.01
C GLY A 246 18.26 -6.91 -6.64
N LEU A 247 17.51 -6.11 -5.84
CA LEU A 247 18.08 -4.90 -5.26
C LEU A 247 19.11 -5.26 -4.18
N PRO A 248 20.23 -4.52 -4.06
CA PRO A 248 21.31 -4.83 -3.11
C PRO A 248 20.92 -4.43 -1.68
N LEU A 249 19.95 -5.16 -1.09
CA LEU A 249 19.41 -4.92 0.25
C LEU A 249 20.39 -5.28 1.37
N VAL A 250 21.37 -6.14 1.10
CA VAL A 250 22.39 -6.57 2.07
C VAL A 250 23.71 -5.89 1.74
N ARG A 251 24.37 -5.34 2.75
CA ARG A 251 25.67 -4.67 2.59
C ARG A 251 26.79 -5.68 2.43
N ALA A 252 27.72 -5.43 1.49
CA ALA A 252 28.95 -6.19 1.38
C ALA A 252 29.87 -5.91 2.59
N ALA A 253 30.63 -6.91 3.00
CA ALA A 253 31.48 -6.82 4.20
C ALA A 253 32.62 -5.79 4.07
N ASP A 254 33.06 -5.50 2.86
CA ASP A 254 34.12 -4.55 2.51
C ASP A 254 33.61 -3.13 2.24
N SER A 255 32.32 -2.86 2.50
CA SER A 255 31.71 -1.55 2.28
C SER A 255 32.23 -0.49 3.26
N HIS A 256 32.27 0.76 2.81
CA HIS A 256 32.59 1.92 3.62
C HIS A 256 31.49 3.00 3.54
N LYS A 257 31.54 4.02 4.37
CA LYS A 257 30.49 5.08 4.41
C LYS A 257 30.22 5.73 3.06
N GLY A 258 31.22 5.91 2.21
CA GLY A 258 31.08 6.47 0.86
C GLY A 258 30.30 5.56 -0.09
N SER A 259 30.26 4.23 0.14
CA SER A 259 29.51 3.27 -0.69
C SER A 259 27.99 3.48 -0.63
N PHE A 260 27.51 4.18 0.39
CA PHE A 260 26.06 4.35 0.64
C PHE A 260 25.61 5.82 0.49
N GLY A 261 26.43 6.63 -0.18
CA GLY A 261 26.14 8.00 -0.53
C GLY A 261 26.13 8.99 0.63
N HIS A 262 25.96 10.25 0.28
CA HIS A 262 25.92 11.38 1.21
C HIS A 262 24.68 12.24 0.92
N VAL A 263 23.67 12.15 1.78
CA VAL A 263 22.45 12.97 1.68
C VAL A 263 22.70 14.38 2.18
N LEU A 264 22.35 15.40 1.38
CA LEU A 264 22.16 16.77 1.84
C LEU A 264 20.65 17.00 2.06
N LEU A 265 20.27 17.33 3.26
CA LEU A 265 18.89 17.65 3.62
C LEU A 265 18.77 19.14 3.92
N VAL A 266 18.02 19.89 3.13
CA VAL A 266 17.63 21.29 3.39
C VAL A 266 16.24 21.27 4.05
N ALA A 267 16.21 21.52 5.37
CA ALA A 267 15.00 21.33 6.17
C ALA A 267 14.96 22.27 7.39
N GLY A 268 13.82 22.32 8.04
CA GLY A 268 13.65 23.04 9.31
C GLY A 268 13.63 24.56 9.19
N SER A 269 13.03 25.17 10.19
CA SER A 269 12.97 26.60 10.44
C SER A 269 12.57 26.84 11.89
N VAL A 270 12.52 28.08 12.33
CA VAL A 270 12.02 28.43 13.67
C VAL A 270 10.60 27.86 13.86
N GLY A 271 10.41 27.08 14.93
CA GLY A 271 9.18 26.35 15.25
C GLY A 271 9.01 25.01 14.51
N LYS A 272 9.90 24.65 13.56
CA LYS A 272 9.82 23.42 12.75
C LYS A 272 11.13 22.65 12.69
N SER A 273 12.04 22.83 13.67
CA SER A 273 13.32 22.13 13.73
C SER A 273 13.19 20.60 13.82
N GLY A 274 12.09 20.10 14.44
CA GLY A 274 11.80 18.68 14.57
C GLY A 274 11.66 17.95 13.24
N ALA A 275 11.16 18.60 12.19
CA ALA A 275 11.07 18.03 10.84
C ALA A 275 12.45 17.70 10.25
N ALA A 276 13.44 18.59 10.46
CA ALA A 276 14.82 18.36 10.05
C ALA A 276 15.47 17.20 10.81
N VAL A 277 15.19 17.09 12.12
CA VAL A 277 15.69 15.99 12.96
C VAL A 277 15.10 14.66 12.50
N LEU A 278 13.78 14.57 12.32
CA LEU A 278 13.11 13.34 11.89
C LEU A 278 13.60 12.86 10.52
N ALA A 279 13.68 13.75 9.54
CA ALA A 279 14.12 13.40 8.20
C ALA A 279 15.62 13.00 8.18
N GLY A 280 16.49 13.74 8.89
CA GLY A 280 17.91 13.42 9.00
C GLY A 280 18.18 12.08 9.69
N ARG A 281 17.48 11.84 10.82
CA ARG A 281 17.54 10.56 11.54
C ARG A 281 17.05 9.40 10.69
N ALA A 282 15.91 9.56 10.02
CA ALA A 282 15.35 8.54 9.13
C ALA A 282 16.31 8.21 7.97
N ALA A 283 17.00 9.22 7.41
CA ALA A 283 17.98 9.00 6.36
C ALA A 283 19.17 8.14 6.83
N LEU A 284 19.68 8.38 8.05
CA LEU A 284 20.73 7.54 8.64
C LEU A 284 20.26 6.11 8.87
N ILE A 285 19.10 5.95 9.51
CA ILE A 285 18.54 4.63 9.86
C ILE A 285 18.18 3.82 8.62
N ALA A 286 17.70 4.49 7.55
CA ALA A 286 17.42 3.85 6.25
C ALA A 286 18.70 3.46 5.50
N GLY A 287 19.88 3.86 6.01
CA GLY A 287 21.16 3.33 5.60
C GLY A 287 21.99 4.25 4.72
N SER A 288 21.75 5.56 4.68
CA SER A 288 22.71 6.49 4.09
C SER A 288 24.07 6.39 4.79
N GLY A 289 25.15 6.46 4.02
CA GLY A 289 26.51 6.43 4.59
C GLY A 289 26.87 7.69 5.34
N LEU A 290 26.41 8.83 4.85
CA LEU A 290 26.59 10.16 5.44
C LEU A 290 25.32 11.00 5.25
N VAL A 291 25.01 11.84 6.23
CA VAL A 291 23.91 12.82 6.16
C VAL A 291 24.43 14.18 6.64
N THR A 292 24.15 15.23 5.87
CA THR A 292 24.34 16.63 6.29
C THR A 292 22.97 17.31 6.29
N VAL A 293 22.57 17.86 7.41
CA VAL A 293 21.32 18.62 7.56
C VAL A 293 21.64 20.11 7.53
N ALA A 294 21.26 20.77 6.44
CA ALA A 294 21.44 22.21 6.25
C ALA A 294 20.18 22.94 6.75
N VAL A 295 20.34 23.78 7.76
CA VAL A 295 19.23 24.46 8.46
C VAL A 295 19.56 25.92 8.69
N PRO A 296 18.53 26.79 8.81
CA PRO A 296 18.75 28.17 9.24
C PRO A 296 19.57 28.24 10.54
N ASP A 297 20.57 29.15 10.57
CA ASP A 297 21.53 29.29 11.68
C ASP A 297 20.86 29.44 13.05
N GLY A 298 19.68 30.09 13.12
CA GLY A 298 18.91 30.25 14.36
C GLY A 298 18.40 28.94 14.97
N VAL A 299 18.27 27.86 14.20
CA VAL A 299 17.82 26.54 14.70
C VAL A 299 18.92 25.47 14.67
N LEU A 300 20.13 25.82 14.21
CA LEU A 300 21.26 24.91 14.10
C LEU A 300 21.58 24.19 15.41
N PRO A 301 21.67 24.85 16.59
CA PRO A 301 21.95 24.17 17.85
C PRO A 301 20.91 23.11 18.21
N ALA A 302 19.61 23.42 18.00
CA ALA A 302 18.52 22.52 18.33
C ALA A 302 18.56 21.25 17.42
N VAL A 303 18.84 21.45 16.12
CA VAL A 303 18.96 20.33 15.17
C VAL A 303 20.20 19.52 15.47
N THR A 304 21.36 20.14 15.72
CA THR A 304 22.60 19.43 16.06
C THR A 304 22.44 18.55 17.31
N ALA A 305 21.70 19.02 18.31
CA ALA A 305 21.41 18.24 19.51
C ALA A 305 20.42 17.10 19.28
N GLY A 306 19.68 17.10 18.18
CA GLY A 306 18.64 16.10 17.90
C GLY A 306 19.18 14.73 17.49
N GLN A 307 20.39 14.65 16.93
CA GLN A 307 21.02 13.39 16.51
C GLN A 307 22.53 13.59 16.35
N ALA A 308 23.32 12.77 17.00
CA ALA A 308 24.77 12.91 17.04
C ALA A 308 25.48 12.47 15.75
N GLU A 309 24.88 11.57 14.98
CA GLU A 309 25.54 10.89 13.86
C GLU A 309 25.43 11.65 12.53
N TYR A 310 24.54 12.61 12.37
CA TYR A 310 24.56 13.47 11.19
C TYR A 310 25.41 14.72 11.41
N MET A 311 25.90 15.28 10.31
CA MET A 311 26.52 16.60 10.29
C MET A 311 25.46 17.67 10.09
N THR A 312 25.71 18.87 10.56
CA THR A 312 24.87 20.05 10.30
C THR A 312 25.62 21.11 9.50
N ALA A 313 24.92 21.87 8.66
CA ALA A 313 25.46 23.00 7.93
C ALA A 313 24.56 24.24 8.16
N PRO A 314 25.15 25.41 8.53
CA PRO A 314 24.35 26.61 8.72
C PRO A 314 23.90 27.20 7.39
N LEU A 315 22.63 27.59 7.31
CA LEU A 315 22.08 28.46 6.27
C LEU A 315 21.81 29.84 6.87
N ARG A 316 22.15 30.89 6.15
CA ARG A 316 21.82 32.27 6.54
C ARG A 316 20.32 32.42 6.65
N SER A 317 19.84 32.96 7.79
CA SER A 317 18.42 33.09 8.07
C SER A 317 17.81 34.38 7.52
N THR A 318 16.53 34.33 7.19
CA THR A 318 15.65 35.51 7.11
C THR A 318 15.29 36.00 8.51
N ASN A 319 14.68 37.20 8.62
CA ASN A 319 14.13 37.70 9.88
C ASN A 319 13.02 36.78 10.47
N ALA A 320 12.38 35.95 9.64
CA ALA A 320 11.38 34.97 10.06
C ALA A 320 11.99 33.62 10.50
N GLY A 321 13.32 33.50 10.52
CA GLY A 321 14.02 32.28 10.92
C GLY A 321 13.91 31.12 9.91
N THR A 322 13.73 31.44 8.64
CA THR A 322 13.75 30.50 7.50
C THR A 322 15.00 30.72 6.64
N ALA A 323 15.31 29.83 5.70
CA ALA A 323 16.49 29.99 4.81
C ALA A 323 16.34 31.22 3.89
N ALA A 324 17.33 32.11 3.90
CA ALA A 324 17.35 33.32 3.11
C ALA A 324 17.86 33.11 1.68
N LEU A 325 17.41 33.94 0.73
CA LEU A 325 17.87 33.90 -0.68
C LEU A 325 19.37 34.16 -0.80
N ARG A 326 19.96 34.98 0.10
CA ARG A 326 21.40 35.28 0.12
C ARG A 326 22.29 34.06 0.36
N ASN A 327 21.73 32.87 0.63
CA ASN A 327 22.51 31.62 0.60
C ASN A 327 22.96 31.27 -0.82
N LEU A 328 22.44 31.89 -1.86
CA LEU A 328 22.88 31.74 -3.25
C LEU A 328 24.01 32.68 -3.63
N GLU A 329 24.37 33.66 -2.77
CA GLU A 329 25.45 34.60 -3.05
C GLU A 329 26.82 33.91 -3.03
N GLY A 330 27.64 34.24 -4.04
CA GLY A 330 28.92 33.60 -4.22
C GLY A 330 28.77 32.10 -4.52
N GLN A 331 29.52 31.30 -3.79
CA GLN A 331 29.47 29.82 -3.88
C GLN A 331 28.96 29.15 -2.60
N TYR A 332 28.37 29.93 -1.69
CA TYR A 332 28.05 29.46 -0.35
C TYR A 332 27.23 28.16 -0.33
N PHE A 333 26.09 28.11 -1.03
CA PHE A 333 25.29 26.89 -1.09
C PHE A 333 25.95 25.80 -1.94
N THR A 334 26.69 26.17 -3.00
CA THR A 334 27.41 25.23 -3.84
C THR A 334 28.51 24.50 -3.05
N GLU A 335 29.20 25.17 -2.14
CA GLU A 335 30.18 24.56 -1.23
C GLU A 335 29.50 23.56 -0.27
N ILE A 336 28.35 23.92 0.31
CA ILE A 336 27.54 23.00 1.15
C ILE A 336 27.11 21.76 0.35
N ALA A 337 26.73 21.92 -0.92
CA ALA A 337 26.29 20.85 -1.80
C ALA A 337 27.44 20.01 -2.40
N SER A 338 28.67 20.50 -2.31
CA SER A 338 29.83 19.80 -2.86
C SER A 338 30.07 18.46 -2.18
N GLY A 339 30.36 17.42 -3.01
CA GLY A 339 30.61 16.05 -2.53
C GLY A 339 29.37 15.34 -1.99
N LYS A 340 28.17 15.86 -2.21
CA LYS A 340 26.91 15.19 -1.88
C LYS A 340 26.42 14.36 -3.07
N THR A 341 25.57 13.37 -2.80
CA THR A 341 25.04 12.45 -3.83
C THR A 341 23.56 12.62 -4.08
N VAL A 342 22.82 13.19 -3.12
CA VAL A 342 21.38 13.46 -3.19
C VAL A 342 21.06 14.74 -2.43
N LEU A 343 20.14 15.54 -2.95
CA LEU A 343 19.54 16.68 -2.29
C LEU A 343 18.09 16.37 -1.90
N ALA A 344 17.76 16.40 -0.63
CA ALA A 344 16.39 16.37 -0.14
C ALA A 344 16.00 17.76 0.38
N VAL A 345 14.80 18.24 0.01
CA VAL A 345 14.36 19.61 0.35
C VAL A 345 12.91 19.62 0.77
N GLY A 346 12.63 20.35 1.88
CA GLY A 346 11.24 20.74 2.11
C GLY A 346 10.69 20.54 3.50
N PRO A 347 11.01 19.47 4.26
CA PRO A 347 10.51 19.29 5.62
C PRO A 347 10.72 20.53 6.49
N GLY A 348 9.62 21.23 6.84
CA GLY A 348 9.64 22.34 7.77
C GLY A 348 10.40 23.61 7.35
N VAL A 349 10.71 23.82 6.06
CA VAL A 349 11.50 24.99 5.60
C VAL A 349 10.73 26.31 5.64
N GLY A 350 9.40 26.28 5.72
CA GLY A 350 8.53 27.46 5.72
C GLY A 350 8.12 27.91 4.32
N THR A 351 7.19 28.89 4.27
CA THR A 351 6.52 29.34 3.02
C THR A 351 6.75 30.81 2.71
N GLN A 352 7.76 31.45 3.32
CA GLN A 352 8.14 32.83 3.02
C GLN A 352 8.61 32.95 1.58
N ALA A 353 8.24 34.04 0.91
CA ALA A 353 8.53 34.25 -0.52
C ALA A 353 10.01 34.10 -0.88
N GLU A 354 10.90 34.68 -0.04
CA GLU A 354 12.34 34.61 -0.19
C GLU A 354 12.85 33.15 -0.06
N THR A 355 12.34 32.40 0.90
CA THR A 355 12.67 30.98 1.09
C THR A 355 12.18 30.14 -0.08
N GLN A 356 10.96 30.39 -0.56
CA GLN A 356 10.45 29.69 -1.75
C GLN A 356 11.31 29.94 -2.98
N GLU A 357 11.81 31.17 -3.16
CA GLU A 357 12.71 31.49 -4.26
C GLU A 357 14.05 30.76 -4.13
N PHE A 358 14.65 30.77 -2.93
CA PHE A 358 15.83 29.97 -2.64
C PHE A 358 15.64 28.49 -2.99
N ILE A 359 14.52 27.88 -2.55
CA ILE A 359 14.20 26.46 -2.80
C ILE A 359 14.06 26.21 -4.31
N ARG A 360 13.28 27.02 -5.03
CA ARG A 360 13.14 26.87 -6.48
C ARG A 360 14.49 26.90 -7.17
N THR A 361 15.33 27.86 -6.81
CA THR A 361 16.64 28.02 -7.43
C THR A 361 17.54 26.81 -7.19
N ILE A 362 17.68 26.31 -5.95
CA ILE A 362 18.52 25.16 -5.69
C ILE A 362 18.00 23.88 -6.36
N VAL A 363 16.68 23.67 -6.42
CA VAL A 363 16.05 22.51 -7.08
C VAL A 363 16.25 22.56 -8.60
N LEU A 364 16.11 23.73 -9.21
CA LEU A 364 16.23 23.88 -10.66
C LEU A 364 17.68 23.86 -11.13
N GLN A 365 18.63 24.34 -10.31
CA GLN A 365 20.02 24.50 -10.73
C GLN A 365 20.94 23.35 -10.34
N THR A 366 20.57 22.50 -9.37
CA THR A 366 21.37 21.35 -8.97
C THR A 366 21.41 20.26 -10.05
N GLU A 367 22.55 19.58 -10.14
CA GLU A 367 22.69 18.33 -10.91
C GLU A 367 22.45 17.09 -10.06
N LEU A 368 22.41 17.23 -8.74
CA LEU A 368 22.13 16.13 -7.82
C LEU A 368 20.71 15.59 -8.00
N PRO A 369 20.49 14.28 -7.84
CA PRO A 369 19.15 13.73 -7.64
C PRO A 369 18.41 14.48 -6.53
N VAL A 370 17.13 14.81 -6.75
CA VAL A 370 16.33 15.62 -5.83
C VAL A 370 15.11 14.84 -5.31
N VAL A 371 14.92 14.88 -3.98
CA VAL A 371 13.67 14.51 -3.31
C VAL A 371 13.03 15.78 -2.74
N LEU A 372 11.84 16.13 -3.20
CA LEU A 372 11.14 17.37 -2.86
C LEU A 372 9.82 17.06 -2.14
N ASP A 373 9.66 17.57 -0.92
CA ASP A 373 8.50 17.30 -0.06
C ASP A 373 7.95 18.57 0.62
N ALA A 374 6.77 18.49 1.17
CA ALA A 374 6.17 19.42 2.12
C ALA A 374 6.23 20.90 1.64
N ASP A 375 6.85 21.79 2.46
CA ASP A 375 6.98 23.22 2.12
C ASP A 375 7.86 23.42 0.85
N GLY A 376 8.73 22.47 0.50
CA GLY A 376 9.45 22.45 -0.76
C GLY A 376 8.52 22.35 -1.96
N LEU A 377 7.48 21.51 -1.89
CA LEU A 377 6.43 21.42 -2.91
C LEU A 377 5.60 22.71 -2.99
N ASN A 378 5.29 23.30 -1.83
CA ASN A 378 4.55 24.56 -1.76
C ASN A 378 5.28 25.70 -2.48
N ALA A 379 6.63 25.67 -2.55
CA ALA A 379 7.42 26.64 -3.31
C ALA A 379 7.12 26.63 -4.83
N PHE A 380 6.60 25.52 -5.36
CA PHE A 380 6.23 25.37 -6.76
C PHE A 380 4.71 25.51 -7.01
N ALA A 381 3.89 25.81 -6.01
CA ALA A 381 2.46 26.06 -6.22
C ALA A 381 2.24 27.21 -7.21
N GLY A 382 1.43 26.97 -8.26
CA GLY A 382 1.24 27.89 -9.39
C GLY A 382 2.42 27.98 -10.37
N LYS A 383 3.54 27.27 -10.11
CA LYS A 383 4.75 27.24 -10.95
C LYS A 383 5.25 25.81 -11.19
N ALA A 384 4.41 24.80 -10.97
CA ALA A 384 4.83 23.40 -10.98
C ALA A 384 5.46 22.94 -12.30
N ASP A 385 5.04 23.51 -13.43
CA ASP A 385 5.60 23.18 -14.75
C ASP A 385 7.07 23.55 -14.90
N SER A 386 7.56 24.55 -14.16
CA SER A 386 8.98 24.92 -14.16
C SER A 386 9.88 23.80 -13.62
N MET A 387 9.35 22.83 -12.89
CA MET A 387 10.13 21.65 -12.48
C MET A 387 10.70 20.87 -13.67
N ARG A 388 10.11 20.99 -14.85
CA ARG A 388 10.61 20.37 -16.09
C ARG A 388 11.92 21.01 -16.59
N GLU A 389 12.20 22.26 -16.21
CA GLU A 389 13.36 23.03 -16.65
C GLU A 389 14.62 22.75 -15.79
N ARG A 390 14.51 21.88 -14.79
CA ARG A 390 15.62 21.52 -13.89
C ARG A 390 16.79 20.88 -14.62
N LYS A 391 17.99 21.10 -14.09
CA LYS A 391 19.22 20.46 -14.60
C LYS A 391 19.35 19.00 -14.22
N THR A 392 18.91 18.63 -13.01
CA THR A 392 18.99 17.23 -12.55
C THR A 392 18.14 16.30 -13.42
N LYS A 393 18.68 15.10 -13.66
CA LYS A 393 17.97 14.03 -14.38
C LYS A 393 16.90 13.35 -13.53
N PHE A 394 17.00 13.42 -12.20
CA PHE A 394 16.11 12.77 -11.26
C PHE A 394 15.43 13.77 -10.33
N LEU A 395 14.13 13.78 -10.34
CA LEU A 395 13.28 14.47 -9.37
C LEU A 395 12.21 13.51 -8.87
N CYS A 396 12.12 13.37 -7.55
CA CYS A 396 11.01 12.74 -6.85
C CYS A 396 10.23 13.80 -6.08
N VAL A 397 8.94 13.89 -6.31
CA VAL A 397 8.00 14.74 -5.54
C VAL A 397 7.10 13.85 -4.70
N THR A 398 6.82 14.25 -3.43
CA THR A 398 6.11 13.41 -2.48
C THR A 398 4.83 14.07 -1.94
N PRO A 399 3.91 14.54 -2.80
CA PRO A 399 2.74 15.28 -2.35
C PRO A 399 1.72 14.37 -1.62
N HIS A 400 1.07 14.89 -0.57
CA HIS A 400 -0.23 14.40 -0.15
C HIS A 400 -1.34 14.98 -1.07
N PRO A 401 -2.60 14.49 -1.05
CA PRO A 401 -3.63 14.95 -1.98
C PRO A 401 -3.86 16.46 -2.00
N GLY A 402 -3.71 17.14 -0.84
CA GLY A 402 -3.87 18.60 -0.76
C GLY A 402 -2.69 19.37 -1.42
N GLU A 403 -1.46 18.86 -1.29
CA GLU A 403 -0.28 19.40 -2.00
C GLU A 403 -0.39 19.16 -3.50
N MET A 404 -0.78 17.95 -3.90
CA MET A 404 -1.02 17.62 -5.31
C MET A 404 -2.08 18.55 -5.93
N ALA A 405 -3.17 18.80 -5.21
CA ALA A 405 -4.23 19.72 -5.65
C ALA A 405 -3.69 21.12 -5.92
N ARG A 406 -2.85 21.66 -5.02
CA ARG A 406 -2.22 22.98 -5.22
C ARG A 406 -1.26 23.01 -6.41
N LEU A 407 -0.48 21.95 -6.61
CA LEU A 407 0.48 21.85 -7.71
C LEU A 407 -0.22 21.73 -9.07
N LEU A 408 -1.32 20.99 -9.16
CA LEU A 408 -2.09 20.80 -10.39
C LEU A 408 -3.15 21.87 -10.63
N GLY A 409 -3.44 22.75 -9.66
CA GLY A 409 -4.53 23.72 -9.73
C GLY A 409 -5.92 23.07 -9.70
N LEU A 410 -6.07 21.94 -8.99
CA LEU A 410 -7.30 21.16 -8.87
C LEU A 410 -7.82 21.18 -7.43
N SER A 411 -9.04 20.64 -7.20
CA SER A 411 -9.52 20.37 -5.85
C SER A 411 -9.00 19.04 -5.31
N SER A 412 -8.85 18.93 -3.97
CA SER A 412 -8.47 17.67 -3.32
C SER A 412 -9.48 16.55 -3.60
N ALA A 413 -10.77 16.87 -3.75
CA ALA A 413 -11.80 15.91 -4.11
C ALA A 413 -11.55 15.30 -5.50
N LYS A 414 -11.12 16.13 -6.48
CA LYS A 414 -10.79 15.65 -7.83
C LYS A 414 -9.55 14.75 -7.84
N ILE A 415 -8.54 15.07 -7.02
CA ILE A 415 -7.38 14.19 -6.83
C ILE A 415 -7.80 12.85 -6.22
N GLN A 416 -8.66 12.87 -5.20
CA GLN A 416 -9.09 11.65 -4.50
C GLN A 416 -10.04 10.77 -5.35
N ALA A 417 -10.74 11.35 -6.32
CA ALA A 417 -11.62 10.60 -7.21
C ALA A 417 -10.85 9.64 -8.14
N ASP A 418 -9.66 10.05 -8.59
CA ASP A 418 -8.75 9.19 -9.38
C ASP A 418 -7.28 9.55 -9.09
N ARG A 419 -6.77 8.94 -8.03
CA ARG A 419 -5.40 9.17 -7.54
C ARG A 419 -4.34 8.66 -8.50
N VAL A 420 -4.61 7.56 -9.20
CA VAL A 420 -3.66 6.97 -10.15
C VAL A 420 -3.48 7.91 -11.34
N GLN A 421 -4.60 8.34 -11.95
CA GLN A 421 -4.54 9.25 -13.07
C GLN A 421 -3.86 10.58 -12.69
N ALA A 422 -4.18 11.14 -11.52
CA ALA A 422 -3.54 12.36 -11.03
C ALA A 422 -2.01 12.20 -10.87
N ALA A 423 -1.55 11.06 -10.34
CA ALA A 423 -0.12 10.79 -10.18
C ALA A 423 0.59 10.59 -11.52
N VAL A 424 -0.02 9.85 -12.46
CA VAL A 424 0.54 9.60 -13.80
C VAL A 424 0.59 10.88 -14.62
N GLU A 425 -0.47 11.70 -14.60
CA GLU A 425 -0.50 12.99 -15.28
C GLU A 425 0.60 13.92 -14.76
N ALA A 426 0.71 14.06 -13.44
CA ALA A 426 1.73 14.85 -12.79
C ALA A 426 3.15 14.37 -13.15
N ALA A 427 3.39 13.05 -13.10
CA ALA A 427 4.68 12.44 -13.41
C ALA A 427 5.11 12.75 -14.86
N ARG A 428 4.20 12.62 -15.81
CA ARG A 428 4.44 12.93 -17.24
C ARG A 428 4.64 14.42 -17.45
N ARG A 429 3.76 15.25 -16.88
CA ARG A 429 3.76 16.71 -17.03
C ARG A 429 5.06 17.33 -16.54
N TRP A 430 5.56 16.89 -15.39
CA TRP A 430 6.79 17.43 -14.78
C TRP A 430 8.03 16.61 -15.15
N ASN A 431 7.89 15.52 -15.90
CA ASN A 431 8.94 14.54 -16.16
C ASN A 431 9.64 14.11 -14.86
N ALA A 432 8.87 13.78 -13.82
CA ALA A 432 9.33 13.50 -12.47
C ALA A 432 8.70 12.21 -11.93
N HIS A 433 9.31 11.62 -10.90
CA HIS A 433 8.68 10.56 -10.13
C HIS A 433 7.75 11.18 -9.10
N VAL A 434 6.57 10.59 -8.92
CA VAL A 434 5.54 11.09 -8.01
C VAL A 434 5.23 10.02 -6.96
N VAL A 435 5.39 10.36 -5.69
CA VAL A 435 4.93 9.56 -4.55
C VAL A 435 3.68 10.24 -3.98
N LEU A 436 2.50 9.88 -4.47
CA LEU A 436 1.22 10.44 -3.99
C LEU A 436 0.81 9.74 -2.70
N LYS A 437 1.09 10.40 -1.58
CA LYS A 437 0.83 9.90 -0.22
C LYS A 437 -0.67 9.69 0.05
N GLY A 438 -1.01 8.72 0.89
CA GLY A 438 -2.37 8.44 1.33
C GLY A 438 -2.58 6.95 1.57
N PHE A 439 -3.83 6.56 1.87
CA PHE A 439 -4.21 5.15 1.93
C PHE A 439 -3.88 4.48 0.58
N HIS A 440 -3.08 3.42 0.59
CA HIS A 440 -2.45 2.84 -0.60
C HIS A 440 -1.66 3.90 -1.38
N THR A 441 -0.46 4.23 -0.91
CA THR A 441 0.41 5.22 -1.55
C THR A 441 0.76 4.81 -2.98
N ILE A 442 0.65 5.75 -3.91
CA ILE A 442 0.93 5.55 -5.34
C ILE A 442 2.31 6.09 -5.68
N VAL A 443 3.12 5.30 -6.36
CA VAL A 443 4.43 5.70 -6.89
C VAL A 443 4.37 5.63 -8.41
N ALA A 444 4.37 6.78 -9.08
CA ALA A 444 4.27 6.88 -10.54
C ALA A 444 5.56 7.40 -11.17
N GLY A 445 5.96 6.79 -12.27
CA GLY A 445 7.10 7.22 -13.09
C GLY A 445 6.68 8.04 -14.30
N PRO A 446 7.59 8.84 -14.88
CA PRO A 446 7.31 9.66 -16.07
C PRO A 446 6.97 8.82 -17.32
N ASN A 447 7.37 7.56 -17.35
CA ASN A 447 7.03 6.58 -18.38
C ASN A 447 5.61 5.99 -18.22
N GLY A 448 4.86 6.37 -17.19
CA GLY A 448 3.51 5.88 -16.90
C GLY A 448 3.44 4.57 -16.12
N ALA A 449 4.57 4.00 -15.72
CA ALA A 449 4.58 2.85 -14.80
C ALA A 449 4.17 3.29 -13.39
N VAL A 450 3.40 2.43 -12.70
CA VAL A 450 2.82 2.74 -11.39
C VAL A 450 3.00 1.57 -10.43
N PHE A 451 3.49 1.87 -9.22
CA PHE A 451 3.36 0.97 -8.07
C PHE A 451 2.30 1.48 -7.09
N VAL A 452 1.55 0.55 -6.51
CA VAL A 452 0.66 0.81 -5.38
C VAL A 452 1.18 0.07 -4.17
N ASN A 453 1.44 0.80 -3.10
CA ASN A 453 1.90 0.25 -1.83
C ASN A 453 0.73 0.15 -0.85
N THR A 454 0.52 -1.04 -0.32
CA THR A 454 -0.55 -1.33 0.65
C THR A 454 -0.06 -1.48 2.08
N THR A 455 1.27 -1.43 2.31
CA THR A 455 1.81 -1.49 3.67
C THR A 455 1.55 -0.20 4.44
N GLY A 456 1.51 -0.30 5.74
CA GLY A 456 1.24 0.80 6.66
C GLY A 456 -0.13 0.69 7.33
N ASN A 457 -0.35 1.55 8.29
CA ASN A 457 -1.60 1.61 9.06
C ASN A 457 -1.99 3.05 9.40
N ALA A 458 -3.15 3.21 10.05
CA ALA A 458 -3.70 4.52 10.40
C ALA A 458 -2.80 5.34 11.35
N GLY A 459 -1.83 4.75 12.04
CA GLY A 459 -0.86 5.43 12.88
C GLY A 459 0.05 6.39 12.10
N LEU A 460 0.23 6.16 10.80
CA LEU A 460 0.94 7.09 9.91
C LEU A 460 0.19 8.41 9.65
N ALA A 461 -1.09 8.50 9.99
CA ALA A 461 -1.87 9.74 9.90
C ALA A 461 -1.52 10.71 11.05
N LYS A 462 -0.23 11.02 11.21
CA LYS A 462 0.33 11.88 12.26
C LYS A 462 1.44 12.76 11.70
N GLY A 463 1.62 13.95 12.31
CA GLY A 463 2.70 14.87 11.95
C GLY A 463 4.08 14.20 12.06
N GLY A 464 4.96 14.48 11.11
CA GLY A 464 6.32 13.92 11.07
C GLY A 464 6.47 12.65 10.23
N SER A 465 5.38 11.89 9.95
CA SER A 465 5.46 10.67 9.13
C SER A 465 5.97 10.95 7.72
N GLY A 466 5.58 12.08 7.12
CA GLY A 466 6.10 12.52 5.82
C GLY A 466 7.59 12.85 5.87
N ASP A 467 8.05 13.50 6.95
CA ASP A 467 9.46 13.86 7.12
C ASP A 467 10.33 12.59 7.20
N VAL A 468 9.86 11.55 7.91
CA VAL A 468 10.51 10.23 7.95
C VAL A 468 10.58 9.61 6.55
N LEU A 469 9.46 9.64 5.79
CA LEU A 469 9.44 9.12 4.41
C LEU A 469 10.45 9.86 3.52
N THR A 470 10.56 11.19 3.64
CA THR A 470 11.55 11.99 2.89
C THR A 470 12.97 11.52 3.18
N GLY A 471 13.31 11.29 4.46
CA GLY A 471 14.62 10.75 4.85
C GLY A 471 14.87 9.36 4.26
N ILE A 472 13.90 8.45 4.30
CA ILE A 472 14.01 7.11 3.70
C ILE A 472 14.26 7.20 2.19
N LEU A 473 13.46 7.99 1.46
CA LEU A 473 13.58 8.11 0.00
C LEU A 473 14.92 8.73 -0.39
N ALA A 474 15.38 9.76 0.32
CA ALA A 474 16.69 10.36 0.08
C ALA A 474 17.84 9.34 0.31
N ALA A 475 17.77 8.58 1.41
CA ALA A 475 18.79 7.57 1.72
C ALA A 475 18.85 6.45 0.69
N LEU A 476 17.70 5.93 0.25
CA LEU A 476 17.66 4.87 -0.77
C LEU A 476 18.09 5.39 -2.14
N THR A 477 17.72 6.63 -2.49
CA THR A 477 18.19 7.29 -3.71
C THR A 477 19.72 7.43 -3.69
N ALA A 478 20.32 7.77 -2.53
CA ALA A 478 21.78 7.88 -2.38
C ALA A 478 22.50 6.52 -2.49
N GLN A 479 21.88 5.45 -1.99
CA GLN A 479 22.47 4.10 -1.94
C GLN A 479 22.41 3.37 -3.28
N PHE A 480 21.27 3.46 -3.96
CA PHE A 480 21.00 2.57 -5.09
C PHE A 480 21.30 3.20 -6.45
N GLY A 481 21.46 4.50 -6.60
CA GLY A 481 21.97 5.22 -7.78
C GLY A 481 21.79 4.52 -9.13
N THR A 482 20.56 4.03 -9.47
CA THR A 482 20.31 3.09 -10.55
C THR A 482 19.34 3.65 -11.59
N ASP A 483 19.23 2.97 -12.74
CA ASP A 483 18.18 3.22 -13.73
C ASP A 483 16.79 2.77 -13.24
N GLU A 484 16.72 2.08 -12.10
CA GLU A 484 15.49 1.53 -11.51
C GLU A 484 14.85 2.44 -10.44
N TRP A 485 14.94 3.75 -10.59
CA TRP A 485 14.44 4.72 -9.62
C TRP A 485 13.02 4.45 -9.11
N LEU A 486 12.11 4.01 -9.99
CA LEU A 486 10.72 3.76 -9.60
C LEU A 486 10.60 2.62 -8.58
N ARG A 487 11.39 1.54 -8.75
CA ARG A 487 11.44 0.42 -7.80
C ARG A 487 12.06 0.84 -6.48
N VAL A 488 13.10 1.65 -6.51
CA VAL A 488 13.77 2.20 -5.31
C VAL A 488 12.82 3.07 -4.51
N LEU A 489 12.04 3.92 -5.18
CA LEU A 489 11.02 4.74 -4.50
C LEU A 489 9.88 3.88 -3.93
N ALA A 490 9.42 2.87 -4.68
CA ALA A 490 8.42 1.92 -4.19
C ALA A 490 8.92 1.15 -2.96
N LEU A 491 10.20 0.73 -2.96
CA LEU A 491 10.85 0.13 -1.79
C LEU A 491 10.84 1.07 -0.58
N GLY A 492 11.13 2.36 -0.78
CA GLY A 492 11.12 3.35 0.30
C GLY A 492 9.74 3.51 0.93
N VAL A 493 8.69 3.57 0.11
CA VAL A 493 7.31 3.62 0.58
C VAL A 493 6.91 2.31 1.29
N TYR A 494 7.30 1.15 0.74
CA TYR A 494 7.08 -0.15 1.36
C TYR A 494 7.74 -0.26 2.74
N LEU A 495 9.01 0.13 2.86
CA LEU A 495 9.73 0.09 4.13
C LEU A 495 9.14 1.05 5.16
N HIS A 496 8.69 2.23 4.75
CA HIS A 496 8.00 3.18 5.63
C HIS A 496 6.72 2.60 6.21
N GLY A 497 5.86 2.01 5.35
CA GLY A 497 4.63 1.36 5.79
C GLY A 497 4.90 0.14 6.68
N SER A 498 5.78 -0.77 6.25
CA SER A 498 6.16 -1.96 7.03
C SER A 498 6.82 -1.62 8.37
N ALA A 499 7.53 -0.49 8.46
CA ALA A 499 8.08 0.00 9.72
C ALA A 499 6.97 0.44 10.68
N ALA A 500 5.92 1.12 10.18
CA ALA A 500 4.77 1.49 11.01
C ALA A 500 4.01 0.25 11.51
N GLU A 501 3.83 -0.77 10.67
CA GLU A 501 3.26 -2.06 11.08
C GLU A 501 4.10 -2.72 12.16
N ALA A 502 5.42 -2.78 11.98
CA ALA A 502 6.33 -3.36 12.95
C ALA A 502 6.34 -2.61 14.29
N ALA A 503 6.29 -1.28 14.27
CA ALA A 503 6.23 -0.46 15.47
C ALA A 503 4.94 -0.66 16.26
N THR A 504 3.84 -0.99 15.59
CA THR A 504 2.51 -1.16 16.23
C THR A 504 2.17 -2.60 16.61
N GLU A 505 3.07 -3.57 16.43
CA GLU A 505 2.83 -4.96 16.87
C GLU A 505 2.60 -5.10 18.38
N LYS A 506 3.13 -4.18 19.17
CA LYS A 506 3.09 -4.22 20.64
C LYS A 506 2.42 -2.99 21.25
N THR A 507 2.00 -2.02 20.42
CA THR A 507 1.43 -0.76 20.88
C THR A 507 0.17 -0.42 20.11
N ASP A 508 -0.66 0.47 20.67
CA ASP A 508 -1.85 0.96 19.98
C ASP A 508 -1.47 1.87 18.80
N VAL A 509 -2.17 1.70 17.69
CA VAL A 509 -1.95 2.44 16.43
C VAL A 509 -2.10 3.97 16.63
N SER A 510 -3.02 4.40 17.52
CA SER A 510 -3.27 5.83 17.77
C SER A 510 -2.13 6.50 18.52
N GLY A 511 -1.34 5.75 19.27
CA GLY A 511 -0.16 6.21 20.01
C GLY A 511 1.11 6.33 19.18
N LEU A 512 1.18 5.76 17.96
CA LEU A 512 2.40 5.69 17.15
C LEU A 512 3.00 7.08 16.89
N LEU A 513 4.31 7.22 17.16
CA LEU A 513 5.08 8.42 16.83
C LEU A 513 5.93 8.22 15.58
N ALA A 514 6.16 9.29 14.83
CA ALA A 514 7.00 9.23 13.62
C ALA A 514 8.44 8.76 13.90
N GLY A 515 8.99 9.12 15.08
CA GLY A 515 10.30 8.64 15.52
C GLY A 515 10.35 7.11 15.69
N GLU A 516 9.29 6.49 16.20
CA GLU A 516 9.18 5.04 16.36
C GLU A 516 9.10 4.32 15.01
N VAL A 517 8.45 4.94 14.02
CA VAL A 517 8.47 4.45 12.63
C VAL A 517 9.90 4.44 12.10
N ALA A 518 10.65 5.52 12.30
CA ALA A 518 12.06 5.58 11.89
C ALA A 518 12.90 4.48 12.56
N GLU A 519 12.73 4.25 13.86
CA GLU A 519 13.44 3.21 14.61
C GLU A 519 13.11 1.78 14.13
N ALA A 520 11.91 1.56 13.61
CA ALA A 520 11.46 0.25 13.12
C ALA A 520 11.92 -0.05 11.67
N ILE A 521 12.51 0.89 10.92
CA ILE A 521 12.98 0.68 9.53
C ILE A 521 13.94 -0.53 9.42
N PRO A 522 14.94 -0.73 10.31
CA PRO A 522 15.84 -1.87 10.22
C PRO A 522 15.10 -3.21 10.37
N GLN A 523 14.08 -3.28 11.24
CA GLN A 523 13.25 -4.47 11.40
C GLN A 523 12.43 -4.76 10.15
N ALA A 524 11.81 -3.74 9.54
CA ALA A 524 11.07 -3.86 8.29
C ALA A 524 11.98 -4.37 7.16
N ARG A 525 13.19 -3.80 7.01
CA ARG A 525 14.18 -4.25 6.02
C ARG A 525 14.62 -5.69 6.26
N GLN A 526 14.85 -6.07 7.50
CA GLN A 526 15.24 -7.45 7.84
C GLN A 526 14.12 -8.45 7.52
N ARG A 527 12.84 -8.08 7.75
CA ARG A 527 11.69 -8.90 7.38
C ARG A 527 11.63 -9.10 5.87
N LEU A 528 11.76 -8.03 5.10
CA LEU A 528 11.79 -8.08 3.64
C LEU A 528 12.90 -9.01 3.13
N VAL A 529 14.12 -8.87 3.62
CA VAL A 529 15.26 -9.74 3.22
C VAL A 529 14.98 -11.21 3.54
N ARG A 530 14.48 -11.51 4.74
CA ARG A 530 14.12 -12.88 5.12
C ARG A 530 13.00 -13.46 4.25
N GLU A 531 12.03 -12.66 3.87
CA GLU A 531 10.94 -13.09 3.01
C GLU A 531 11.43 -13.42 1.60
N LEU A 532 12.27 -12.57 1.02
CA LEU A 532 12.91 -12.83 -0.27
C LEU A 532 13.77 -14.11 -0.25
N GLN A 533 14.53 -14.34 0.83
CA GLN A 533 15.35 -15.56 0.97
C GLN A 533 14.53 -16.86 1.13
N ARG A 534 13.29 -16.78 1.64
CA ARG A 534 12.42 -17.97 1.78
C ARG A 534 11.72 -18.35 0.48
N ARG A 535 11.63 -17.41 -0.45
CA ARG A 535 10.90 -17.59 -1.72
C ARG A 535 11.83 -17.85 -2.91
N GLY A 536 13.10 -17.48 -2.84
CA GLY A 536 14.16 -17.81 -3.79
C GLY A 536 14.84 -19.10 -3.41
#